data_c514f5511e34e7e95c7d05ab4dc8dad7
#
_entry.id   c514f5511e34e7e95c7d05ab4dc8dad7
#
_cell.length_a   1.000
_cell.length_b   1.000
_cell.length_c   1.000
_cell.angle_alpha   90.00
_cell.angle_beta   90.00
_cell.angle_gamma   90.00
#
_symmetry.space_group_name_H-M   'P 1'
#
loop_
_entity.id
_entity.type
_entity.pdbx_description
1 polymer ?
#
loop_
_entity_poly.entity_id
_entity_poly.type
_entity_poly.pdbx_seq_one_letter_code
_entity_poly.pdbx_strand_id
1 'polypeptide(L)'
;MGKAKVSNAIIRRLPRYRRYLGYLQTKGIKKISSNELSEMIGYTASQIRQDLNTFGEFGQQGYGYEVDKLYREINKILGLDREYKTVVVGVGNLGQAITNYTYYYKIGFNIIGLFDVNPRIIGNVINDVEVLDCADLEDYVGREGIDIGIICVNRENAQQVADSLVAGGVRGIWNFAPIDLVVPEDVALESVHLSDSLHALSFMIKSKEEEGRDLHTAK
;
A
#
# COMPACT_ATOMS: atom_id res chain seq x y z
N MET A 1 -19.54 21.68 3.02
CA MET A 1 -18.37 21.78 3.90
C MET A 1 -17.22 21.05 3.21
N GLY A 2 -16.22 21.77 2.72
CA GLY A 2 -15.05 21.15 2.07
C GLY A 2 -14.28 20.30 3.09
N LYS A 3 -14.08 19.01 2.79
CA LYS A 3 -13.19 18.17 3.60
C LYS A 3 -11.80 18.81 3.59
N ALA A 4 -11.28 19.18 4.75
CA ALA A 4 -9.90 19.64 4.87
C ALA A 4 -9.01 18.60 4.18
N LYS A 5 -8.11 19.04 3.29
CA LYS A 5 -7.20 18.16 2.56
C LYS A 5 -6.30 17.46 3.58
N VAL A 6 -6.54 16.17 3.80
CA VAL A 6 -5.75 15.35 4.73
C VAL A 6 -4.30 15.30 4.25
N SER A 7 -3.35 15.51 5.13
CA SER A 7 -1.93 15.47 4.72
C SER A 7 -1.50 14.05 4.35
N ASN A 8 -0.65 13.94 3.32
CA ASN A 8 -0.07 12.65 2.91
C ASN A 8 0.65 11.93 4.06
N ALA A 9 1.24 12.69 4.99
CA ALA A 9 1.90 12.12 6.16
C ALA A 9 0.92 11.35 7.07
N ILE A 10 -0.31 11.84 7.27
CA ILE A 10 -1.35 11.14 8.02
C ILE A 10 -1.79 9.89 7.27
N ILE A 11 -2.07 10.01 5.95
CA ILE A 11 -2.51 8.88 5.12
C ILE A 11 -1.49 7.72 5.18
N ARG A 12 -0.19 8.02 5.16
CA ARG A 12 0.89 7.02 5.25
C ARG A 12 1.02 6.35 6.62
N ARG A 13 0.48 6.96 7.70
CA ARG A 13 0.47 6.36 9.04
C ARG A 13 -0.74 5.47 9.31
N LEU A 14 -1.89 5.73 8.68
CA LEU A 14 -3.13 4.96 8.90
C LEU A 14 -2.98 3.45 8.68
N PRO A 15 -2.29 2.95 7.63
CA PRO A 15 -2.07 1.51 7.45
C PRO A 15 -1.33 0.87 8.63
N ARG A 16 -0.43 1.62 9.28
CA ARG A 16 0.27 1.13 10.47
C ARG A 16 -0.67 1.04 11.66
N TYR A 17 -1.52 2.06 11.91
CA TYR A 17 -2.56 1.98 12.96
C TYR A 17 -3.48 0.78 12.74
N ARG A 18 -3.99 0.60 11.50
CA ARG A 18 -4.84 -0.53 11.13
C ARG A 18 -4.20 -1.87 11.46
N ARG A 19 -2.94 -2.06 11.11
CA ARG A 19 -2.21 -3.32 11.34
C ARG A 19 -2.11 -3.66 12.82
N TYR A 20 -1.77 -2.69 13.67
CA TYR A 20 -1.67 -2.91 15.11
C TYR A 20 -3.03 -3.12 15.77
N LEU A 21 -4.06 -2.38 15.35
CA LEU A 21 -5.44 -2.60 15.83
C LEU A 21 -5.94 -4.00 15.44
N GLY A 22 -5.66 -4.47 14.22
CA GLY A 22 -5.96 -5.84 13.82
C GLY A 22 -5.26 -6.88 14.68
N TYR A 23 -3.99 -6.65 15.04
CA TYR A 23 -3.28 -7.50 16.00
C TYR A 23 -3.96 -7.50 17.38
N LEU A 24 -4.37 -6.35 17.89
CA LEU A 24 -5.07 -6.24 19.17
C LEU A 24 -6.42 -7.00 19.15
N GLN A 25 -7.15 -6.96 18.04
CA GLN A 25 -8.37 -7.74 17.85
C GLN A 25 -8.10 -9.25 17.99
N THR A 26 -7.02 -9.77 17.36
CA THR A 26 -6.66 -11.19 17.48
C THR A 26 -6.28 -11.59 18.92
N LYS A 27 -5.84 -10.62 19.74
CA LYS A 27 -5.56 -10.81 21.17
C LYS A 27 -6.77 -10.59 22.08
N GLY A 28 -7.94 -10.26 21.51
CA GLY A 28 -9.16 -10.01 22.28
C GLY A 28 -9.15 -8.70 23.08
N ILE A 29 -8.21 -7.80 22.82
CA ILE A 29 -8.10 -6.50 23.51
C ILE A 29 -9.18 -5.58 22.98
N LYS A 30 -10.06 -5.11 23.88
CA LYS A 30 -11.24 -4.30 23.51
C LYS A 30 -10.99 -2.81 23.53
N LYS A 31 -10.08 -2.34 24.37
CA LYS A 31 -9.76 -0.91 24.52
C LYS A 31 -8.26 -0.69 24.56
N ILE A 32 -7.82 0.46 24.05
CA ILE A 32 -6.44 0.89 24.08
C ILE A 32 -6.36 2.41 24.24
N SER A 33 -5.43 2.90 25.04
CA SER A 33 -5.12 4.32 25.15
C SER A 33 -4.16 4.77 24.04
N SER A 34 -4.07 6.09 23.80
CA SER A 34 -3.06 6.64 22.89
C SER A 34 -1.63 6.40 23.38
N ASN A 35 -1.41 6.28 24.69
CA ASN A 35 -0.09 6.01 25.29
C ASN A 35 0.32 4.55 25.00
N GLU A 36 -0.52 3.57 25.32
CA GLU A 36 -0.26 2.16 25.02
C GLU A 36 -0.04 1.93 23.51
N LEU A 37 -0.87 2.56 22.67
CA LEU A 37 -0.71 2.46 21.24
C LEU A 37 0.62 3.09 20.77
N SER A 38 1.07 4.20 21.39
CA SER A 38 2.34 4.86 21.09
C SER A 38 3.55 3.96 21.36
N GLU A 39 3.54 3.22 22.46
CA GLU A 39 4.59 2.27 22.81
C GLU A 39 4.71 1.14 21.78
N MET A 40 3.57 0.69 21.23
CA MET A 40 3.54 -0.38 20.24
C MET A 40 4.03 0.05 18.84
N ILE A 41 3.70 1.29 18.42
CA ILE A 41 3.89 1.70 17.03
C ILE A 41 4.99 2.74 16.83
N GLY A 42 5.57 3.28 17.92
CA GLY A 42 6.69 4.20 17.86
C GLY A 42 6.34 5.62 17.36
N TYR A 43 5.05 6.00 17.39
CA TYR A 43 4.60 7.39 17.25
C TYR A 43 4.25 7.95 18.62
N THR A 44 4.34 9.28 18.81
CA THR A 44 3.93 9.86 20.10
C THR A 44 2.41 9.79 20.29
N ALA A 45 1.97 9.69 21.55
CA ALA A 45 0.55 9.68 21.86
C ALA A 45 -0.17 10.97 21.39
N SER A 46 0.54 12.11 21.38
CA SER A 46 0.04 13.37 20.82
C SER A 46 -0.19 13.28 19.33
N GLN A 47 0.76 12.71 18.57
CA GLN A 47 0.65 12.50 17.14
C GLN A 47 -0.53 11.59 16.80
N ILE A 48 -0.70 10.48 17.54
CA ILE A 48 -1.82 9.55 17.35
C ILE A 48 -3.17 10.26 17.54
N ARG A 49 -3.29 11.05 18.62
CA ARG A 49 -4.52 11.82 18.89
C ARG A 49 -4.80 12.83 17.79
N GLN A 50 -3.78 13.56 17.34
CA GLN A 50 -3.92 14.56 16.27
C GLN A 50 -4.33 13.91 14.94
N ASP A 51 -3.68 12.80 14.56
CA ASP A 51 -4.01 12.08 13.33
C ASP A 51 -5.45 11.59 13.34
N LEU A 52 -5.87 10.95 14.43
CA LEU A 52 -7.23 10.40 14.54
C LEU A 52 -8.29 11.51 14.59
N ASN A 53 -8.04 12.61 15.31
CA ASN A 53 -8.97 13.75 15.38
C ASN A 53 -9.19 14.43 14.02
N THR A 54 -8.29 14.27 13.06
CA THR A 54 -8.48 14.78 11.69
C THR A 54 -9.70 14.15 11.00
N PHE A 55 -10.08 12.93 11.39
CA PHE A 55 -11.19 12.18 10.78
C PHE A 55 -12.44 12.11 11.66
N GLY A 56 -12.39 12.63 12.88
CA GLY A 56 -13.51 12.66 13.83
C GLY A 56 -13.12 12.31 15.25
N GLU A 57 -14.09 12.31 16.15
CA GLU A 57 -13.89 11.96 17.56
C GLU A 57 -14.01 10.43 17.75
N PHE A 58 -12.88 9.72 17.78
CA PHE A 58 -12.87 8.27 17.94
C PHE A 58 -12.71 7.79 19.39
N GLY A 59 -12.34 8.68 20.32
CA GLY A 59 -12.13 8.35 21.72
C GLY A 59 -12.77 9.34 22.67
N GLN A 60 -13.06 8.90 23.87
CA GLN A 60 -13.43 9.80 24.99
C GLN A 60 -12.18 10.08 25.83
N GLN A 61 -12.04 11.32 26.26
CA GLN A 61 -10.95 11.73 27.12
C GLN A 61 -10.92 10.88 28.40
N GLY A 62 -9.79 10.22 28.67
CA GLY A 62 -9.59 9.33 29.82
C GLY A 62 -10.03 7.88 29.61
N TYR A 63 -10.78 7.53 28.55
CA TYR A 63 -11.29 6.18 28.29
C TYR A 63 -10.57 5.43 27.17
N GLY A 64 -9.72 6.12 26.38
CA GLY A 64 -9.04 5.55 25.22
C GLY A 64 -9.97 5.27 24.04
N TYR A 65 -9.56 4.35 23.19
CA TYR A 65 -10.24 3.96 21.95
C TYR A 65 -10.81 2.54 22.07
N GLU A 66 -12.01 2.34 21.55
CA GLU A 66 -12.54 1.00 21.32
C GLU A 66 -11.88 0.41 20.08
N VAL A 67 -11.13 -0.69 20.24
CA VAL A 67 -10.30 -1.30 19.19
C VAL A 67 -11.13 -1.66 17.96
N ASP A 68 -12.25 -2.35 18.15
CA ASP A 68 -13.10 -2.81 17.05
C ASP A 68 -13.74 -1.62 16.28
N LYS A 69 -14.15 -0.58 16.99
CA LYS A 69 -14.73 0.62 16.39
C LYS A 69 -13.68 1.40 15.60
N LEU A 70 -12.52 1.65 16.21
CA LEU A 70 -11.43 2.38 15.57
C LEU A 70 -10.90 1.64 14.34
N TYR A 71 -10.77 0.31 14.41
CA TYR A 71 -10.36 -0.51 13.27
C TYR A 71 -11.32 -0.38 12.08
N ARG A 72 -12.65 -0.45 12.34
CA ARG A 72 -13.67 -0.28 11.28
C ARG A 72 -13.61 1.12 10.66
N GLU A 73 -13.48 2.16 11.49
CA GLU A 73 -13.44 3.52 10.97
C GLU A 73 -12.17 3.78 10.14
N ILE A 74 -11.01 3.26 10.57
CA ILE A 74 -9.77 3.33 9.76
C ILE A 74 -9.93 2.57 8.44
N ASN A 75 -10.58 1.41 8.42
CA ASN A 75 -10.88 0.71 7.17
C ASN A 75 -11.72 1.56 6.22
N LYS A 76 -12.77 2.25 6.70
CA LYS A 76 -13.57 3.16 5.88
C LYS A 76 -12.75 4.34 5.35
N ILE A 77 -11.91 4.94 6.19
CA ILE A 77 -11.03 6.04 5.79
C ILE A 77 -10.07 5.61 4.68
N LEU A 78 -9.53 4.40 4.79
CA LEU A 78 -8.63 3.80 3.79
C LEU A 78 -9.38 3.24 2.56
N GLY A 79 -10.71 3.28 2.54
CA GLY A 79 -11.51 2.72 1.45
C GLY A 79 -11.49 1.19 1.40
N LEU A 80 -11.17 0.50 2.50
CA LEU A 80 -11.08 -0.97 2.60
C LEU A 80 -12.42 -1.61 3.01
N ASP A 81 -13.51 -0.88 2.87
CA ASP A 81 -14.89 -1.33 3.06
C ASP A 81 -15.59 -1.72 1.74
N ARG A 82 -14.84 -1.79 0.66
CA ARG A 82 -15.25 -2.23 -0.67
C ARG A 82 -14.20 -3.13 -1.32
N GLU A 83 -14.57 -3.79 -2.41
CA GLU A 83 -13.67 -4.56 -3.23
C GLU A 83 -13.13 -3.74 -4.40
N TYR A 84 -11.90 -4.05 -4.81
CA TYR A 84 -11.23 -3.47 -5.96
C TYR A 84 -10.85 -4.58 -6.93
N LYS A 85 -11.27 -4.47 -8.17
CA LYS A 85 -10.79 -5.31 -9.27
C LYS A 85 -9.40 -4.84 -9.67
N THR A 86 -8.45 -5.75 -9.70
CA THR A 86 -7.04 -5.43 -9.88
C THR A 86 -6.43 -6.30 -10.98
N VAL A 87 -5.51 -5.74 -11.75
CA VAL A 87 -4.67 -6.48 -12.70
C VAL A 87 -3.20 -6.32 -12.38
N VAL A 88 -2.38 -7.32 -12.71
CA VAL A 88 -0.92 -7.27 -12.59
C VAL A 88 -0.33 -7.32 -14.00
N VAL A 89 0.53 -6.36 -14.33
CA VAL A 89 1.25 -6.29 -15.60
C VAL A 89 2.74 -6.50 -15.37
N GLY A 90 3.29 -7.51 -16.03
CA GLY A 90 4.63 -8.04 -15.79
C GLY A 90 4.60 -9.20 -14.79
N VAL A 91 4.56 -10.44 -15.29
CA VAL A 91 4.41 -11.67 -14.51
C VAL A 91 5.77 -12.36 -14.30
N GLY A 92 6.82 -11.53 -14.11
CA GLY A 92 8.13 -11.97 -13.63
C GLY A 92 8.14 -12.32 -12.15
N ASN A 93 9.32 -12.45 -11.54
CA ASN A 93 9.44 -12.86 -10.13
C ASN A 93 8.61 -12.02 -9.17
N LEU A 94 8.61 -10.69 -9.34
CA LEU A 94 7.87 -9.78 -8.46
C LEU A 94 6.34 -9.87 -8.71
N GLY A 95 5.91 -9.86 -9.97
CA GLY A 95 4.50 -9.99 -10.32
C GLY A 95 3.89 -11.29 -9.81
N GLN A 96 4.61 -12.41 -9.96
CA GLN A 96 4.20 -13.70 -9.39
C GLN A 96 4.13 -13.67 -7.87
N ALA A 97 5.12 -13.07 -7.20
CA ALA A 97 5.11 -12.95 -5.74
C ALA A 97 3.91 -12.13 -5.24
N ILE A 98 3.58 -11.02 -5.93
CA ILE A 98 2.40 -10.20 -5.62
C ILE A 98 1.12 -10.99 -5.84
N THR A 99 0.99 -11.68 -6.99
CA THR A 99 -0.20 -12.49 -7.32
C THR A 99 -0.43 -13.61 -6.29
N ASN A 100 0.63 -14.24 -5.82
CA ASN A 100 0.54 -15.32 -4.83
C ASN A 100 0.32 -14.84 -3.39
N TYR A 101 0.37 -13.55 -3.12
CA TYR A 101 0.19 -13.02 -1.78
C TYR A 101 -1.31 -12.90 -1.43
N THR A 102 -1.88 -14.00 -0.97
CA THR A 102 -3.34 -14.18 -0.71
C THR A 102 -3.93 -13.18 0.31
N TYR A 103 -3.11 -12.43 1.03
CA TYR A 103 -3.59 -11.42 1.98
C TYR A 103 -4.34 -10.27 1.28
N TYR A 104 -4.01 -9.95 0.01
CA TYR A 104 -4.70 -8.90 -0.72
C TYR A 104 -6.20 -9.18 -0.87
N TYR A 105 -6.60 -10.42 -1.16
CA TYR A 105 -8.00 -10.83 -1.21
C TYR A 105 -8.73 -10.59 0.12
N LYS A 106 -8.05 -10.83 1.26
CA LYS A 106 -8.64 -10.62 2.59
C LYS A 106 -8.90 -9.16 2.92
N ILE A 107 -8.27 -8.23 2.20
CA ILE A 107 -8.42 -6.79 2.39
C ILE A 107 -9.11 -6.11 1.19
N GLY A 108 -9.78 -6.89 0.33
CA GLY A 108 -10.64 -6.39 -0.74
C GLY A 108 -9.94 -6.07 -2.07
N PHE A 109 -8.69 -6.54 -2.30
CA PHE A 109 -8.02 -6.37 -3.59
C PHE A 109 -8.02 -7.70 -4.36
N ASN A 110 -8.91 -7.82 -5.35
CA ASN A 110 -9.11 -9.03 -6.14
C ASN A 110 -8.32 -8.95 -7.44
N ILE A 111 -7.24 -9.72 -7.55
CA ILE A 111 -6.46 -9.83 -8.79
C ILE A 111 -7.23 -10.77 -9.71
N ILE A 112 -7.75 -10.21 -10.83
CA ILE A 112 -8.59 -10.94 -11.78
C ILE A 112 -8.00 -11.02 -13.19
N GLY A 113 -6.82 -10.40 -13.43
CA GLY A 113 -6.10 -10.46 -14.69
C GLY A 113 -4.61 -10.35 -14.48
N LEU A 114 -3.84 -11.13 -15.22
CA LEU A 114 -2.38 -11.11 -15.29
C LEU A 114 -1.96 -10.86 -16.72
N PHE A 115 -0.96 -10.01 -16.95
CA PHE A 115 -0.55 -9.62 -18.28
C PHE A 115 0.96 -9.68 -18.44
N ASP A 116 1.43 -10.24 -19.55
CA ASP A 116 2.85 -10.24 -19.92
C ASP A 116 3.00 -10.19 -21.44
N VAL A 117 4.20 -9.87 -21.92
CA VAL A 117 4.57 -9.90 -23.34
C VAL A 117 5.31 -11.20 -23.72
N ASN A 118 5.68 -12.02 -22.74
CA ASN A 118 6.46 -13.23 -22.96
C ASN A 118 5.57 -14.40 -23.42
N PRO A 119 5.66 -14.85 -24.67
CA PRO A 119 4.80 -15.92 -25.21
C PRO A 119 4.95 -17.27 -24.49
N ARG A 120 6.04 -17.44 -23.70
CA ARG A 120 6.25 -18.70 -22.95
C ARG A 120 5.41 -18.79 -21.68
N ILE A 121 4.89 -17.67 -21.21
CA ILE A 121 4.09 -17.63 -19.96
C ILE A 121 2.64 -17.22 -20.21
N ILE A 122 2.33 -16.63 -21.36
CA ILE A 122 0.95 -16.37 -21.80
C ILE A 122 0.22 -17.70 -21.87
N GLY A 123 -1.02 -17.75 -21.32
CA GLY A 123 -1.83 -18.96 -21.18
C GLY A 123 -1.53 -19.80 -19.94
N ASN A 124 -0.47 -19.52 -19.18
CA ASN A 124 -0.25 -20.16 -17.88
C ASN A 124 -1.23 -19.63 -16.85
N VAL A 125 -1.55 -20.45 -15.86
CA VAL A 125 -2.44 -20.07 -14.74
C VAL A 125 -1.65 -19.92 -13.46
N ILE A 126 -1.81 -18.78 -12.79
CA ILE A 126 -1.15 -18.49 -11.51
C ILE A 126 -2.24 -18.06 -10.52
N ASN A 127 -2.37 -18.79 -9.41
CA ASN A 127 -3.39 -18.55 -8.40
C ASN A 127 -4.80 -18.39 -8.98
N ASP A 128 -5.18 -19.36 -9.86
CA ASP A 128 -6.45 -19.45 -10.58
C ASP A 128 -6.72 -18.31 -11.59
N VAL A 129 -5.71 -17.49 -11.93
CA VAL A 129 -5.82 -16.41 -12.93
C VAL A 129 -4.90 -16.72 -14.10
N GLU A 130 -5.46 -16.66 -15.32
CA GLU A 130 -4.72 -16.86 -16.57
C GLU A 130 -3.86 -15.63 -16.89
N VAL A 131 -2.67 -15.88 -17.45
CA VAL A 131 -1.78 -14.83 -17.98
C VAL A 131 -2.18 -14.53 -19.43
N LEU A 132 -2.57 -13.31 -19.69
CA LEU A 132 -3.02 -12.78 -20.98
C LEU A 132 -1.89 -11.99 -21.66
N ASP A 133 -2.05 -11.75 -22.97
CA ASP A 133 -1.14 -10.87 -23.71
C ASP A 133 -1.35 -9.40 -23.32
N CYS A 134 -0.27 -8.64 -23.15
CA CYS A 134 -0.35 -7.19 -22.91
C CYS A 134 -1.04 -6.41 -24.05
N ALA A 135 -1.11 -6.98 -25.26
CA ALA A 135 -1.86 -6.39 -26.38
C ALA A 135 -3.35 -6.22 -26.05
N ASP A 136 -3.91 -7.07 -25.21
CA ASP A 136 -5.34 -7.06 -24.82
C ASP A 136 -5.59 -6.20 -23.54
N LEU A 137 -4.58 -5.59 -22.96
CA LEU A 137 -4.65 -4.94 -21.64
C LEU A 137 -5.71 -3.85 -21.59
N GLU A 138 -5.68 -2.89 -22.51
CA GLU A 138 -6.59 -1.74 -22.54
C GLU A 138 -8.05 -2.17 -22.64
N ASP A 139 -8.35 -3.05 -23.63
CA ASP A 139 -9.70 -3.57 -23.85
C ASP A 139 -10.21 -4.39 -22.66
N TYR A 140 -9.33 -5.20 -22.05
CA TYR A 140 -9.69 -5.97 -20.86
C TYR A 140 -10.02 -5.07 -19.67
N VAL A 141 -9.17 -4.05 -19.42
CA VAL A 141 -9.37 -3.09 -18.34
C VAL A 141 -10.71 -2.39 -18.46
N GLY A 142 -11.05 -1.91 -19.66
CA GLY A 142 -12.34 -1.26 -19.94
C GLY A 142 -13.53 -2.19 -19.80
N ARG A 143 -13.44 -3.39 -20.36
CA ARG A 143 -14.54 -4.38 -20.34
C ARG A 143 -14.84 -4.89 -18.93
N GLU A 144 -13.82 -5.24 -18.16
CA GLU A 144 -13.97 -5.79 -16.81
C GLU A 144 -14.18 -4.72 -15.74
N GLY A 145 -13.97 -3.44 -16.06
CA GLY A 145 -14.07 -2.33 -15.13
C GLY A 145 -13.02 -2.42 -14.00
N ILE A 146 -11.76 -2.51 -14.40
CA ILE A 146 -10.64 -2.62 -13.48
C ILE A 146 -10.43 -1.32 -12.70
N ASP A 147 -10.26 -1.41 -11.39
CA ASP A 147 -10.02 -0.26 -10.52
C ASP A 147 -8.53 0.10 -10.43
N ILE A 148 -7.65 -0.92 -10.35
CA ILE A 148 -6.23 -0.73 -10.03
C ILE A 148 -5.37 -1.57 -10.96
N GLY A 149 -4.35 -0.93 -11.56
CA GLY A 149 -3.26 -1.60 -12.26
C GLY A 149 -2.02 -1.71 -11.38
N ILE A 150 -1.43 -2.90 -11.30
CA ILE A 150 -0.14 -3.14 -10.62
C ILE A 150 0.93 -3.33 -11.69
N ILE A 151 1.95 -2.46 -11.71
CA ILE A 151 3.01 -2.45 -12.70
C ILE A 151 4.27 -3.11 -12.13
N CYS A 152 4.66 -4.25 -12.70
CA CYS A 152 5.85 -5.04 -12.31
C CYS A 152 6.79 -5.28 -13.50
N VAL A 153 6.76 -4.41 -14.51
CA VAL A 153 7.62 -4.48 -15.69
C VAL A 153 8.94 -3.75 -15.48
N ASN A 154 9.86 -3.89 -16.41
CA ASN A 154 11.09 -3.12 -16.45
C ASN A 154 10.83 -1.62 -16.69
N ARG A 155 11.87 -0.80 -16.44
CA ARG A 155 11.81 0.65 -16.56
C ARG A 155 11.33 1.13 -17.93
N GLU A 156 11.82 0.49 -18.99
CA GLU A 156 11.62 0.90 -20.39
C GLU A 156 10.15 0.80 -20.82
N ASN A 157 9.41 -0.15 -20.26
CA ASN A 157 8.03 -0.44 -20.66
C ASN A 157 6.99 0.16 -19.69
N ALA A 158 7.42 0.67 -18.55
CA ALA A 158 6.50 1.02 -17.46
C ALA A 158 5.55 2.18 -17.81
N GLN A 159 6.03 3.21 -18.51
CA GLN A 159 5.16 4.33 -18.93
C GLN A 159 4.12 3.89 -19.95
N GLN A 160 4.52 3.11 -20.95
CA GLN A 160 3.57 2.60 -21.95
C GLN A 160 2.46 1.74 -21.30
N VAL A 161 2.82 0.90 -20.31
CA VAL A 161 1.84 0.11 -19.55
C VAL A 161 0.92 1.02 -18.74
N ALA A 162 1.45 2.06 -18.12
CA ALA A 162 0.65 3.04 -17.39
C ALA A 162 -0.35 3.75 -18.32
N ASP A 163 0.09 4.15 -19.52
CA ASP A 163 -0.77 4.80 -20.52
C ASP A 163 -1.91 3.87 -20.96
N SER A 164 -1.63 2.58 -21.22
CA SER A 164 -2.67 1.58 -21.58
C SER A 164 -3.66 1.35 -20.42
N LEU A 165 -3.19 1.27 -19.19
CA LEU A 165 -4.05 1.15 -18.02
C LEU A 165 -4.97 2.36 -17.85
N VAL A 166 -4.43 3.57 -18.04
CA VAL A 166 -5.19 4.83 -17.97
C VAL A 166 -6.23 4.91 -19.10
N ALA A 167 -5.84 4.56 -20.34
CA ALA A 167 -6.76 4.53 -21.48
C ALA A 167 -7.91 3.55 -21.26
N GLY A 168 -7.65 2.39 -20.64
CA GLY A 168 -8.67 1.42 -20.22
C GLY A 168 -9.55 1.88 -19.05
N GLY A 169 -9.18 2.97 -18.35
CA GLY A 169 -10.02 3.60 -17.33
C GLY A 169 -9.74 3.20 -15.89
N VAL A 170 -8.52 2.75 -15.54
CA VAL A 170 -8.15 2.51 -14.14
C VAL A 170 -8.20 3.80 -13.32
N ARG A 171 -8.53 3.68 -12.04
CA ARG A 171 -8.57 4.80 -11.09
C ARG A 171 -7.30 4.91 -10.24
N GLY A 172 -6.47 3.88 -10.25
CA GLY A 172 -5.22 3.85 -9.49
C GLY A 172 -4.17 2.95 -10.11
N ILE A 173 -2.92 3.32 -9.89
CA ILE A 173 -1.75 2.55 -10.32
C ILE A 173 -0.84 2.33 -9.11
N TRP A 174 -0.44 1.07 -8.90
CA TRP A 174 0.58 0.70 -7.95
C TRP A 174 1.84 0.29 -8.70
N ASN A 175 2.82 1.19 -8.71
CA ASN A 175 4.02 1.06 -9.54
C ASN A 175 5.18 0.48 -8.75
N PHE A 176 5.76 -0.61 -9.25
CA PHE A 176 7.00 -1.22 -8.75
C PHE A 176 8.17 -1.08 -9.73
N ALA A 177 7.94 -0.53 -10.93
CA ALA A 177 9.03 -0.25 -11.86
C ALA A 177 9.91 0.89 -11.31
N PRO A 178 11.23 0.85 -11.52
CA PRO A 178 12.16 1.84 -10.97
C PRO A 178 12.19 3.13 -11.82
N ILE A 179 11.02 3.76 -11.94
CA ILE A 179 10.81 5.01 -12.67
C ILE A 179 9.63 5.78 -12.09
N ASP A 180 9.71 7.10 -12.11
CA ASP A 180 8.59 7.98 -11.84
C ASP A 180 7.67 8.03 -13.07
N LEU A 181 6.43 7.59 -12.90
CA LEU A 181 5.42 7.59 -13.97
C LEU A 181 4.71 8.94 -14.02
N VAL A 182 4.31 9.32 -15.22
CA VAL A 182 3.43 10.47 -15.46
C VAL A 182 2.02 9.95 -15.74
N VAL A 183 1.05 10.35 -14.90
CA VAL A 183 -0.36 9.96 -15.04
C VAL A 183 -1.25 11.19 -14.89
N PRO A 184 -2.51 11.18 -15.40
CA PRO A 184 -3.49 12.24 -15.18
C PRO A 184 -3.76 12.49 -13.69
N GLU A 185 -4.17 13.73 -13.33
CA GLU A 185 -4.41 14.13 -11.93
C GLU A 185 -5.55 13.33 -11.22
N ASP A 186 -6.47 12.79 -11.98
CA ASP A 186 -7.59 11.98 -11.50
C ASP A 186 -7.24 10.50 -11.30
N VAL A 187 -6.06 10.07 -11.71
CA VAL A 187 -5.53 8.72 -11.47
C VAL A 187 -4.59 8.74 -10.26
N ALA A 188 -4.93 7.97 -9.23
CA ALA A 188 -4.08 7.83 -8.05
C ALA A 188 -2.83 7.01 -8.39
N LEU A 189 -1.64 7.53 -8.06
CA LEU A 189 -0.37 6.84 -8.26
C LEU A 189 0.34 6.63 -6.92
N GLU A 190 0.72 5.39 -6.65
CA GLU A 190 1.65 5.04 -5.56
C GLU A 190 2.83 4.26 -6.15
N SER A 191 4.05 4.77 -5.97
CA SER A 191 5.29 4.11 -6.43
C SER A 191 6.06 3.53 -5.26
N VAL A 192 6.55 2.31 -5.43
CA VAL A 192 7.35 1.57 -4.45
C VAL A 192 8.73 1.28 -5.03
N HIS A 193 9.72 2.05 -4.62
CA HIS A 193 11.11 1.79 -4.95
C HIS A 193 11.75 0.90 -3.87
N LEU A 194 11.93 -0.38 -4.19
CA LEU A 194 12.46 -1.36 -3.21
C LEU A 194 13.86 -0.99 -2.69
N SER A 195 14.66 -0.28 -3.49
CA SER A 195 15.99 0.19 -3.12
C SER A 195 15.98 1.28 -2.04
N ASP A 196 14.91 2.09 -1.94
CA ASP A 196 14.88 3.25 -1.04
C ASP A 196 15.02 2.83 0.42
N SER A 197 14.37 1.73 0.81
CA SER A 197 14.48 1.18 2.16
C SER A 197 15.89 0.64 2.47
N LEU A 198 16.60 0.10 1.45
CA LEU A 198 17.99 -0.35 1.60
C LEU A 198 18.94 0.85 1.72
N HIS A 199 18.71 1.93 0.97
CA HIS A 199 19.49 3.16 1.12
C HIS A 199 19.30 3.78 2.52
N ALA A 200 18.08 3.82 3.03
CA ALA A 200 17.81 4.27 4.40
C ALA A 200 18.50 3.37 5.44
N LEU A 201 18.48 2.05 5.25
CA LEU A 201 19.18 1.10 6.13
C LEU A 201 20.70 1.30 6.09
N SER A 202 21.27 1.51 4.91
CA SER A 202 22.71 1.81 4.73
C SER A 202 23.13 3.05 5.52
N PHE A 203 22.33 4.13 5.46
CA PHE A 203 22.57 5.32 6.26
C PHE A 203 22.53 5.03 7.77
N MET A 204 21.52 4.26 8.25
CA MET A 204 21.42 3.92 9.67
C MET A 204 22.61 3.09 10.16
N ILE A 205 23.14 2.18 9.34
CA ILE A 205 24.35 1.40 9.66
C ILE A 205 25.54 2.33 9.83
N LYS A 206 25.78 3.22 8.85
CA LYS A 206 26.87 4.17 8.88
C LYS A 206 26.81 5.08 10.13
N SER A 207 25.65 5.62 10.44
CA SER A 207 25.45 6.48 11.64
C SER A 207 25.81 5.76 12.93
N LYS A 208 25.43 4.49 13.08
CA LYS A 208 25.77 3.69 14.27
C LYS A 208 27.26 3.39 14.37
N GLU A 209 27.95 3.19 13.25
CA GLU A 209 29.40 3.00 13.22
C GLU A 209 30.14 4.28 13.63
N GLU A 210 29.65 5.45 13.21
CA GLU A 210 30.21 6.75 13.59
C GLU A 210 30.03 7.02 15.09
N GLU A 211 28.83 6.83 15.63
CA GLU A 211 28.54 6.94 17.08
C GLU A 211 29.41 5.99 17.92
N GLY A 212 29.62 4.76 17.45
CA GLY A 212 30.47 3.78 18.14
C GLY A 212 31.96 4.15 18.15
N ARG A 213 32.46 4.84 17.10
CA ARG A 213 33.86 5.32 17.04
C ARG A 213 34.09 6.50 17.99
N ASP A 214 33.13 7.43 18.08
CA ASP A 214 33.23 8.60 18.97
C ASP A 214 33.26 8.17 20.44
N LEU A 215 32.53 7.12 20.82
CA LEU A 215 32.56 6.54 22.16
C LEU A 215 33.91 5.86 22.52
N HIS A 216 34.67 5.39 21.53
CA HIS A 216 35.97 4.77 21.74
C HIS A 216 37.14 5.76 21.70
N THR A 217 36.97 6.94 21.09
CA THR A 217 37.99 8.01 21.06
C THR A 217 37.89 8.97 22.25
N ALA A 218 36.81 8.90 23.03
CA ALA A 218 36.59 9.72 24.21
C ALA A 218 37.03 9.04 25.54
N LYS A 219 37.72 7.90 25.47
CA LYS A 219 38.40 7.23 26.59
C LYS A 219 39.91 7.31 26.44
#